data_4d6cd744ea7b6e2b5b79be77b0a87bb7
#
_entry.id   4d6cd744ea7b6e2b5b79be77b0a87bb7
#
_cell.length_a   1.000
_cell.length_b   1.000
_cell.length_c   1.000
_cell.angle_alpha   90.00
_cell.angle_beta   90.00
_cell.angle_gamma   90.00
#
_symmetry.space_group_name_H-M   'P 1'
#
loop_
_entity.id
_entity.type
_entity.pdbx_description
1 polymer ?
#
loop_
_entity_poly.entity_id
_entity_poly.type
_entity_poly.pdbx_seq_one_letter_code
_entity_poly.pdbx_strand_id
1 'polypeptide(L)'
;MSILYPLKFKPILKQTLWGGKKLSAKSTDPSIKDSIGESWEISGVEDHISVVSEGLLEDNTLEELIEVYMGDLVGDQVYEKFGVEFPLLIKYIDACDNLSIQVHPDDATAKERHNAYGKTEMWYLVDADPGAELILGFQKDTDKKEYLEHLRQNTLPDLLN
;
A
#
# COMPACT_ATOMS: atom_id res chain seq x y z
N MET A 1 -8.16 29.54 15.29
CA MET A 1 -8.67 28.19 15.56
C MET A 1 -8.34 27.35 14.33
N SER A 2 -7.70 26.20 14.51
CA SER A 2 -7.45 25.29 13.40
C SER A 2 -8.77 24.82 12.78
N ILE A 3 -8.87 24.84 11.45
CA ILE A 3 -10.04 24.34 10.71
C ILE A 3 -9.93 22.81 10.57
N LEU A 4 -8.81 22.22 11.01
CA LEU A 4 -8.57 20.78 10.90
C LEU A 4 -9.54 19.99 11.78
N TYR A 5 -10.09 18.96 11.20
CA TYR A 5 -10.96 17.95 11.80
C TYR A 5 -10.48 16.56 11.34
N PRO A 6 -10.96 15.44 11.92
CA PRO A 6 -10.62 14.11 11.42
C PRO A 6 -11.06 13.96 9.97
N LEU A 7 -10.08 13.86 9.07
CA LEU A 7 -10.32 13.77 7.62
C LEU A 7 -10.68 12.35 7.23
N LYS A 8 -11.62 12.23 6.28
CA LYS A 8 -11.89 11.00 5.54
C LYS A 8 -11.58 11.23 4.08
N PHE A 9 -11.10 10.20 3.41
CA PHE A 9 -10.72 10.28 2.00
C PHE A 9 -11.62 9.40 1.14
N LYS A 10 -11.73 9.74 -0.14
CA LYS A 10 -12.38 8.92 -1.16
C LYS A 10 -11.48 7.72 -1.44
N PRO A 11 -11.92 6.46 -1.20
CA PRO A 11 -11.11 5.28 -1.49
C PRO A 11 -10.75 5.20 -2.97
N ILE A 12 -9.50 4.87 -3.29
CA ILE A 12 -9.05 4.64 -4.65
C ILE A 12 -9.06 3.13 -4.90
N LEU A 13 -10.02 2.65 -5.67
CA LEU A 13 -10.20 1.23 -5.94
C LEU A 13 -9.36 0.78 -7.12
N LYS A 14 -8.66 -0.35 -6.96
CA LYS A 14 -7.80 -0.96 -7.98
C LYS A 14 -8.33 -2.33 -8.36
N GLN A 15 -8.69 -2.47 -9.63
CA GLN A 15 -9.01 -3.77 -10.20
C GLN A 15 -7.73 -4.56 -10.44
N THR A 16 -7.72 -5.82 -10.00
CA THR A 16 -6.59 -6.74 -10.19
C THR A 16 -7.10 -8.10 -10.61
N LEU A 17 -6.25 -8.89 -11.29
CA LEU A 17 -6.63 -10.24 -11.73
C LEU A 17 -6.89 -11.19 -10.55
N TRP A 18 -6.20 -10.98 -9.44
CA TRP A 18 -6.30 -11.75 -8.21
C TRP A 18 -7.30 -11.18 -7.20
N GLY A 19 -7.98 -10.07 -7.55
CA GLY A 19 -8.89 -9.37 -6.65
C GLY A 19 -10.14 -10.18 -6.32
N GLY A 20 -10.58 -10.04 -5.06
CA GLY A 20 -11.80 -10.64 -4.54
C GLY A 20 -13.05 -9.79 -4.79
N LYS A 21 -14.13 -10.14 -4.09
CA LYS A 21 -15.41 -9.45 -4.16
C LYS A 21 -15.82 -8.75 -2.85
N LYS A 22 -15.01 -8.89 -1.79
CA LYS A 22 -15.34 -8.31 -0.47
C LYS A 22 -15.25 -6.77 -0.51
N LEU A 23 -14.26 -6.23 -1.24
CA LEU A 23 -14.12 -4.78 -1.42
C LEU A 23 -15.14 -4.21 -2.40
N SER A 24 -15.40 -4.88 -3.53
CA SER A 24 -16.40 -4.44 -4.50
C SER A 24 -17.81 -4.42 -3.94
N ALA A 25 -18.16 -5.36 -3.04
CA ALA A 25 -19.45 -5.41 -2.37
C ALA A 25 -19.73 -4.19 -1.46
N LYS A 26 -18.67 -3.48 -1.04
CA LYS A 26 -18.78 -2.25 -0.24
C LYS A 26 -18.86 -0.98 -1.10
N SER A 27 -18.60 -1.09 -2.40
CA SER A 27 -18.69 0.05 -3.31
C SER A 27 -20.14 0.38 -3.62
N THR A 28 -20.44 1.67 -3.59
CA THR A 28 -21.74 2.21 -4.04
C THR A 28 -21.75 2.54 -5.54
N ASP A 29 -20.61 2.43 -6.21
CA ASP A 29 -20.47 2.70 -7.64
C ASP A 29 -20.92 1.48 -8.46
N PRO A 30 -22.04 1.61 -9.23
CA PRO A 30 -22.58 0.50 -10.03
C PRO A 30 -21.68 0.08 -11.21
N SER A 31 -20.69 0.88 -11.56
CA SER A 31 -19.70 0.54 -12.60
C SER A 31 -18.66 -0.47 -12.09
N ILE A 32 -18.48 -0.56 -10.78
CA ILE A 32 -17.55 -1.48 -10.12
C ILE A 32 -18.26 -2.83 -9.92
N LYS A 33 -18.21 -3.67 -10.96
CA LYS A 33 -18.87 -5.00 -10.92
C LYS A 33 -17.90 -6.15 -10.66
N ASP A 34 -16.62 -5.91 -10.84
CA ASP A 34 -15.61 -6.97 -10.89
C ASP A 34 -14.64 -6.91 -9.71
N SER A 35 -13.73 -7.85 -9.68
CA SER A 35 -12.74 -8.09 -8.65
C SER A 35 -11.92 -6.83 -8.35
N ILE A 36 -12.12 -6.28 -7.16
CA ILE A 36 -11.30 -5.21 -6.59
C ILE A 36 -10.27 -5.86 -5.68
N GLY A 37 -9.01 -5.81 -6.07
CA GLY A 37 -7.93 -6.37 -5.25
C GLY A 37 -7.43 -5.41 -4.20
N GLU A 38 -7.49 -4.10 -4.45
CA GLU A 38 -7.01 -3.10 -3.49
C GLU A 38 -7.98 -1.93 -3.36
N SER A 39 -8.10 -1.43 -2.13
CA SER A 39 -8.75 -0.15 -1.81
C SER A 39 -7.73 0.71 -1.08
N TRP A 40 -7.24 1.75 -1.74
CA TRP A 40 -6.27 2.67 -1.15
C TRP A 40 -7.03 3.72 -0.35
N GLU A 41 -6.88 3.65 0.96
CA GLU A 41 -7.62 4.50 1.91
C GLU A 41 -6.92 5.84 2.14
N ILE A 42 -5.58 5.82 2.23
CA ILE A 42 -4.75 7.03 2.30
C ILE A 42 -3.52 6.81 1.41
N SER A 43 -3.31 7.71 0.47
CA SER A 43 -2.23 7.64 -0.50
C SER A 43 -1.62 9.00 -0.79
N GLY A 44 -0.28 9.08 -0.75
CA GLY A 44 0.52 10.17 -1.30
C GLY A 44 1.21 9.79 -2.61
N VAL A 45 0.83 8.67 -3.24
CA VAL A 45 1.46 8.20 -4.48
C VAL A 45 1.06 9.10 -5.65
N GLU A 46 2.05 9.55 -6.43
CA GLU A 46 1.86 10.36 -7.63
C GLU A 46 0.76 9.76 -8.53
N ASP A 47 -0.06 10.60 -9.13
CA ASP A 47 -1.28 10.26 -9.90
C ASP A 47 -2.41 9.59 -9.09
N HIS A 48 -2.19 9.30 -7.81
CA HIS A 48 -3.16 8.61 -6.95
C HIS A 48 -3.22 9.22 -5.54
N ILE A 49 -3.08 10.53 -5.45
CA ILE A 49 -3.15 11.26 -4.18
C ILE A 49 -4.58 11.22 -3.65
N SER A 50 -4.73 10.93 -2.37
CA SER A 50 -6.03 10.90 -1.70
C SER A 50 -6.72 12.25 -1.70
N VAL A 51 -8.04 12.25 -1.94
CA VAL A 51 -8.92 13.42 -1.95
C VAL A 51 -9.91 13.33 -0.79
N VAL A 52 -10.09 14.41 -0.06
CA VAL A 52 -11.04 14.48 1.07
C VAL A 52 -12.46 14.24 0.58
N SER A 53 -13.19 13.37 1.29
CA SER A 53 -14.52 12.92 0.89
C SER A 53 -15.67 13.77 1.41
N GLU A 54 -15.47 14.53 2.51
CA GLU A 54 -16.55 15.28 3.17
C GLU A 54 -16.03 16.42 4.05
N GLY A 55 -16.87 17.38 4.32
CA GLY A 55 -16.63 18.47 5.27
C GLY A 55 -16.10 19.74 4.61
N LEU A 56 -15.54 20.67 5.43
CA LEU A 56 -15.10 21.99 4.95
C LEU A 56 -13.93 21.93 3.96
N LEU A 57 -13.17 20.84 4.00
CA LEU A 57 -12.00 20.60 3.16
C LEU A 57 -12.28 19.55 2.06
N GLU A 58 -13.56 19.25 1.80
CA GLU A 58 -13.95 18.35 0.72
C GLU A 58 -13.31 18.75 -0.60
N ASP A 59 -12.96 17.74 -1.41
CA ASP A 59 -12.33 17.87 -2.73
C ASP A 59 -10.88 18.40 -2.74
N ASN A 60 -10.30 18.79 -1.58
CA ASN A 60 -8.86 19.06 -1.53
C ASN A 60 -8.07 17.73 -1.52
N THR A 61 -6.93 17.73 -2.16
CA THR A 61 -5.98 16.62 -2.10
C THR A 61 -5.21 16.61 -0.78
N LEU A 62 -4.72 15.44 -0.37
CA LEU A 62 -3.85 15.32 0.82
C LEU A 62 -2.59 16.20 0.67
N GLU A 63 -2.01 16.27 -0.52
CA GLU A 63 -0.83 17.09 -0.79
C GLU A 63 -1.10 18.59 -0.60
N GLU A 64 -2.19 19.13 -1.17
CA GLU A 64 -2.61 20.51 -0.97
C GLU A 64 -2.82 20.82 0.52
N LEU A 65 -3.39 19.89 1.27
CA LEU A 65 -3.60 20.08 2.70
C LEU A 65 -2.28 20.05 3.48
N ILE A 66 -1.32 19.21 3.12
CA ILE A 66 0.01 19.20 3.72
C ILE A 66 0.75 20.51 3.41
N GLU A 67 0.63 21.02 2.19
CA GLU A 67 1.24 22.30 1.81
C GLU A 67 0.71 23.48 2.66
N VAL A 68 -0.60 23.48 2.95
CA VAL A 68 -1.24 24.56 3.73
C VAL A 68 -1.04 24.41 5.24
N TYR A 69 -1.21 23.18 5.76
CA TYR A 69 -1.24 22.93 7.21
C TYR A 69 0.07 22.36 7.77
N MET A 70 0.98 21.93 6.91
CA MET A 70 2.34 21.50 7.29
C MET A 70 2.34 20.53 8.47
N GLY A 71 3.14 20.83 9.49
CA GLY A 71 3.25 20.03 10.71
C GLY A 71 1.97 19.94 11.55
N ASP A 72 1.04 20.90 11.39
CA ASP A 72 -0.26 20.83 12.07
C ASP A 72 -1.11 19.63 11.59
N LEU A 73 -0.91 19.17 10.35
CA LEU A 73 -1.61 18.01 9.80
C LEU A 73 -0.85 16.70 9.99
N VAL A 74 0.42 16.65 9.63
CA VAL A 74 1.21 15.40 9.60
C VAL A 74 2.20 15.27 10.77
N GLY A 75 2.35 16.31 11.58
CA GLY A 75 3.35 16.43 12.63
C GLY A 75 4.66 17.04 12.12
N ASP A 76 5.29 17.89 12.97
CA ASP A 76 6.48 18.64 12.60
C ASP A 76 7.62 17.76 12.09
N GLN A 77 7.91 16.65 12.77
CA GLN A 77 8.99 15.73 12.40
C GLN A 77 8.76 15.06 11.04
N VAL A 78 7.51 14.75 10.69
CA VAL A 78 7.16 14.17 9.40
C VAL A 78 7.32 15.23 8.32
N TYR A 79 6.80 16.42 8.55
CA TYR A 79 6.90 17.53 7.59
C TYR A 79 8.36 17.96 7.34
N GLU A 80 9.17 18.07 8.41
CA GLU A 80 10.61 18.39 8.28
C GLU A 80 11.37 17.36 7.43
N LYS A 81 10.98 16.09 7.51
CA LYS A 81 11.66 15.00 6.80
C LYS A 81 11.18 14.82 5.36
N PHE A 82 9.89 14.95 5.09
CA PHE A 82 9.26 14.57 3.83
C PHE A 82 8.64 15.74 3.07
N GLY A 83 8.54 16.93 3.70
CA GLY A 83 7.89 18.09 3.07
C GLY A 83 6.42 17.82 2.80
N VAL A 84 6.00 18.06 1.56
CA VAL A 84 4.61 17.83 1.10
C VAL A 84 4.34 16.36 0.72
N GLU A 85 5.37 15.55 0.55
CA GLU A 85 5.20 14.13 0.24
C GLU A 85 4.67 13.35 1.44
N PHE A 86 3.51 12.73 1.31
CA PHE A 86 2.98 11.85 2.35
C PHE A 86 3.66 10.47 2.28
N PRO A 87 4.39 10.04 3.34
CA PRO A 87 5.31 8.92 3.24
C PRO A 87 4.65 7.53 3.42
N LEU A 88 3.33 7.45 3.39
CA LEU A 88 2.60 6.20 3.63
C LEU A 88 1.57 5.93 2.52
N LEU A 89 1.35 4.64 2.29
CA LEU A 89 0.20 4.12 1.58
C LEU A 89 -0.54 3.17 2.51
N ILE A 90 -1.78 3.49 2.86
CA ILE A 90 -2.64 2.63 3.67
C ILE A 90 -3.72 2.06 2.77
N LYS A 91 -3.76 0.73 2.65
CA LYS A 91 -4.69 0.04 1.77
C LYS A 91 -5.26 -1.23 2.37
N TYR A 92 -6.47 -1.57 1.95
CA TYR A 92 -7.01 -2.92 2.08
C TYR A 92 -6.65 -3.75 0.85
N ILE A 93 -6.38 -5.02 1.07
CA ILE A 93 -6.16 -6.04 0.03
C ILE A 93 -7.23 -7.11 0.20
N ASP A 94 -7.92 -7.45 -0.89
CA ASP A 94 -8.87 -8.56 -0.97
C ASP A 94 -8.40 -9.51 -2.07
N ALA A 95 -7.72 -10.57 -1.67
CA ALA A 95 -7.13 -11.54 -2.56
C ALA A 95 -7.99 -12.81 -2.64
N CYS A 96 -8.38 -13.22 -3.84
CA CYS A 96 -9.02 -14.51 -4.11
C CYS A 96 -8.12 -15.46 -4.92
N ASP A 97 -6.92 -15.04 -5.26
CA ASP A 97 -5.90 -15.84 -5.95
C ASP A 97 -4.51 -15.37 -5.48
N ASN A 98 -3.47 -16.08 -5.91
CA ASN A 98 -2.10 -15.77 -5.53
C ASN A 98 -1.64 -14.41 -6.03
N LEU A 99 -1.06 -13.62 -5.12
CA LEU A 99 -0.32 -12.42 -5.47
C LEU A 99 1.09 -12.79 -5.95
N SER A 100 1.70 -11.89 -6.72
CA SER A 100 3.11 -12.03 -7.07
C SER A 100 3.98 -11.99 -5.83
N ILE A 101 5.00 -12.84 -5.79
CA ILE A 101 6.03 -12.81 -4.74
C ILE A 101 6.95 -11.63 -5.04
N GLN A 102 7.11 -10.73 -4.07
CA GLN A 102 7.87 -9.49 -4.24
C GLN A 102 8.90 -9.33 -3.14
N VAL A 103 10.03 -8.72 -3.47
CA VAL A 103 11.03 -8.23 -2.54
C VAL A 103 11.20 -6.74 -2.77
N HIS A 104 11.10 -5.95 -1.72
CA HIS A 104 11.25 -4.51 -1.80
C HIS A 104 12.65 -4.07 -1.35
N PRO A 105 13.24 -3.07 -2.04
CA PRO A 105 14.54 -2.53 -1.64
C PRO A 105 14.42 -1.70 -0.36
N ASP A 106 15.52 -1.62 0.39
CA ASP A 106 15.69 -0.62 1.43
C ASP A 106 15.88 0.79 0.84
N ASP A 107 15.87 1.83 1.69
CA ASP A 107 16.01 3.23 1.26
C ASP A 107 17.29 3.48 0.47
N ALA A 108 18.43 2.90 0.87
CA ALA A 108 19.70 3.10 0.20
C ALA A 108 19.68 2.51 -1.22
N THR A 109 19.22 1.29 -1.36
CA THR A 109 19.11 0.59 -2.64
C THR A 109 18.07 1.24 -3.56
N ALA A 110 16.91 1.66 -3.00
CA ALA A 110 15.87 2.33 -3.76
C ALA A 110 16.35 3.71 -4.27
N LYS A 111 17.07 4.46 -3.43
CA LYS A 111 17.64 5.75 -3.83
C LYS A 111 18.68 5.60 -4.93
N GLU A 112 19.58 4.63 -4.81
CA GLU A 112 20.63 4.39 -5.80
C GLU A 112 20.07 3.96 -7.16
N ARG A 113 19.10 3.02 -7.16
CA ARG A 113 18.63 2.38 -8.39
C ARG A 113 17.46 3.07 -9.06
N HIS A 114 16.61 3.74 -8.27
CA HIS A 114 15.31 4.23 -8.73
C HIS A 114 15.07 5.69 -8.38
N ASN A 115 15.98 6.34 -7.63
CA ASN A 115 15.78 7.67 -7.05
C ASN A 115 14.44 7.79 -6.27
N ALA A 116 14.09 6.75 -5.54
CA ALA A 116 12.85 6.59 -4.77
C ALA A 116 13.14 6.21 -3.32
N TYR A 117 12.11 6.20 -2.49
CA TYR A 117 12.16 5.63 -1.15
C TYR A 117 12.10 4.10 -1.21
N GLY A 118 12.71 3.44 -0.21
CA GLY A 118 12.47 2.02 0.05
C GLY A 118 11.02 1.77 0.43
N LYS A 119 10.63 0.50 0.44
CA LYS A 119 9.25 0.14 0.76
C LYS A 119 9.22 -0.83 1.95
N THR A 120 9.23 -0.25 3.15
CA THR A 120 8.95 -0.99 4.38
C THR A 120 7.45 -1.23 4.49
N GLU A 121 7.04 -2.48 4.64
CA GLU A 121 5.65 -2.88 4.70
C GLU A 121 5.31 -3.53 6.05
N MET A 122 4.08 -3.33 6.49
CA MET A 122 3.46 -4.03 7.59
C MET A 122 2.10 -4.56 7.11
N TRP A 123 1.83 -5.84 7.38
CA TRP A 123 0.55 -6.45 7.07
C TRP A 123 -0.20 -6.78 8.34
N TYR A 124 -1.51 -6.50 8.32
CA TYR A 124 -2.45 -6.92 9.34
C TYR A 124 -3.54 -7.78 8.68
N LEU A 125 -3.61 -9.05 9.08
CA LEU A 125 -4.61 -9.97 8.55
C LEU A 125 -5.95 -9.71 9.24
N VAL A 126 -6.91 -9.16 8.48
CA VAL A 126 -8.25 -8.83 8.99
C VAL A 126 -9.14 -10.07 9.00
N ASP A 127 -9.07 -10.88 7.94
CA ASP A 127 -9.91 -12.06 7.73
C ASP A 127 -9.19 -13.04 6.80
N ALA A 128 -9.49 -14.34 6.94
CA ALA A 128 -8.96 -15.38 6.08
C ALA A 128 -10.00 -16.47 5.84
N ASP A 129 -10.25 -16.79 4.58
CA ASP A 129 -11.14 -17.90 4.22
C ASP A 129 -10.45 -19.25 4.53
N PRO A 130 -11.21 -20.34 4.76
CA PRO A 130 -10.62 -21.66 4.97
C PRO A 130 -9.68 -22.07 3.83
N GLY A 131 -8.44 -22.41 4.16
CA GLY A 131 -7.40 -22.76 3.20
C GLY A 131 -6.65 -21.58 2.58
N ALA A 132 -6.88 -20.34 3.06
CA ALA A 132 -6.05 -19.21 2.68
C ALA A 132 -4.62 -19.39 3.19
N GLU A 133 -3.65 -19.02 2.37
CA GLU A 133 -2.23 -19.15 2.65
C GLU A 133 -1.53 -17.80 2.53
N LEU A 134 -0.47 -17.63 3.29
CA LEU A 134 0.40 -16.45 3.24
C LEU A 134 1.85 -16.91 3.23
N ILE A 135 2.62 -16.51 2.23
CA ILE A 135 4.05 -16.76 2.18
C ILE A 135 4.76 -15.79 3.14
N LEU A 136 5.46 -16.33 4.12
CA LEU A 136 6.18 -15.57 5.15
C LEU A 136 7.63 -16.03 5.27
N GLY A 137 8.47 -15.55 4.36
CA GLY A 137 9.90 -15.85 4.37
C GLY A 137 10.26 -17.25 3.84
N PHE A 138 11.31 -17.84 4.39
CA PHE A 138 11.83 -19.14 3.96
C PHE A 138 11.43 -20.25 4.92
N GLN A 139 11.27 -21.47 4.41
CA GLN A 139 10.96 -22.67 5.22
C GLN A 139 12.06 -23.03 6.21
N LYS A 140 13.31 -22.64 5.94
CA LYS A 140 14.51 -22.89 6.75
C LYS A 140 15.49 -21.73 6.60
N ASP A 141 16.49 -21.70 7.45
CA ASP A 141 17.63 -20.79 7.28
C ASP A 141 18.26 -21.01 5.90
N THR A 142 18.21 -19.99 5.08
CA THR A 142 18.65 -20.02 3.68
C THR A 142 19.76 -18.97 3.49
N ASP A 143 20.93 -19.41 3.05
CA ASP A 143 22.02 -18.50 2.72
C ASP A 143 21.91 -17.93 1.29
N LYS A 144 22.72 -16.90 1.02
CA LYS A 144 22.74 -16.25 -0.29
C LYS A 144 23.10 -17.22 -1.43
N LYS A 145 23.94 -18.22 -1.16
CA LYS A 145 24.39 -19.18 -2.18
C LYS A 145 23.24 -20.10 -2.58
N GLU A 146 22.54 -20.66 -1.62
CA GLU A 146 21.36 -21.50 -1.82
C GLU A 146 20.26 -20.73 -2.55
N TYR A 147 19.96 -19.50 -2.09
CA TYR A 147 19.02 -18.61 -2.76
C TYR A 147 19.36 -18.42 -4.24
N LEU A 148 20.61 -18.07 -4.57
CA LEU A 148 21.04 -17.84 -5.96
C LEU A 148 21.03 -19.12 -6.81
N GLU A 149 21.23 -20.28 -6.20
CA GLU A 149 21.13 -21.57 -6.90
C GLU A 149 19.68 -21.88 -7.29
N HIS A 150 18.75 -21.76 -6.34
CA HIS A 150 17.32 -21.92 -6.60
C HIS A 150 16.78 -20.89 -7.61
N LEU A 151 17.26 -19.66 -7.54
CA LEU A 151 16.90 -18.61 -8.51
C LEU A 151 17.31 -19.00 -9.94
N ARG A 152 18.54 -19.52 -10.12
CA ARG A 152 19.04 -19.96 -11.44
C ARG A 152 18.30 -21.18 -11.99
N GLN A 153 17.79 -22.02 -11.11
CA GLN A 153 17.06 -23.25 -11.45
C GLN A 153 15.55 -23.02 -11.60
N ASN A 154 15.05 -21.79 -11.35
CA ASN A 154 13.62 -21.46 -11.28
C ASN A 154 12.83 -22.31 -10.26
N THR A 155 13.49 -22.67 -9.15
CA THR A 155 12.91 -23.43 -8.02
C THR A 155 12.82 -22.61 -6.75
N LEU A 156 12.87 -21.28 -6.85
CA LEU A 156 12.79 -20.40 -5.70
C LEU A 156 11.53 -20.62 -4.84
N PRO A 157 10.34 -20.89 -5.40
CA PRO A 157 9.15 -21.21 -4.61
C PRO A 157 9.34 -22.38 -3.63
N ASP A 158 10.22 -23.33 -3.93
CA ASP A 158 10.48 -24.48 -3.06
C ASP A 158 11.20 -24.11 -1.75
N LEU A 159 11.77 -22.91 -1.66
CA LEU A 159 12.39 -22.37 -0.43
C LEU A 159 11.42 -21.60 0.45
N LEU A 160 10.25 -21.24 -0.05
CA LEU A 160 9.31 -20.35 0.63
C LEU A 160 8.42 -21.12 1.59
N ASN A 161 8.04 -20.43 2.70
CA ASN A 161 7.17 -20.99 3.73
C ASN A 161 5.75 -20.49 3.54
#